data_92c1ea6c767483fe0a8f627dd8653d9a
#
_entry.id   92c1ea6c767483fe0a8f627dd8653d9a
#
_cell.length_a   1.000
_cell.length_b   1.000
_cell.length_c   1.000
_cell.angle_alpha   90.00
_cell.angle_beta   90.00
_cell.angle_gamma   90.00
#
_symmetry.space_group_name_H-M   'P 1'
#
loop_
_entity.id
_entity.type
_entity.pdbx_description
1 polymer ?
#
loop_
_entity_poly.entity_id
_entity_poly.type
_entity_poly.pdbx_seq_one_letter_code
_entity_poly.pdbx_strand_id
1 'polypeptide(L)'
;MANFLANIFGSRNQRLLRQFSTTVQSINHLEESMIALNDDQLANKTIEFKKRFDSGESLESLLIEVFSVVREASKRTLGMRPFDVQLIGGMVLHQGNIAEMRTGEGKTLVATLPAYLNSLSGKGVHIVTVNEYLAQRDADWMKPVYEFLGLKVGVAKSGQSHDEKKEAYSSDIIYL
;
A
#
# COMPACT_ATOMS: atom_id res chain seq x y z
N MET A 1 17.14 32.38 17.05
CA MET A 1 16.55 32.66 15.70
C MET A 1 15.89 31.42 15.07
N ALA A 2 16.44 30.21 15.19
CA ALA A 2 15.85 29.00 14.60
C ALA A 2 14.42 28.66 15.12
N ASN A 3 14.15 28.87 16.41
CA ASN A 3 12.83 28.59 17.02
C ASN A 3 11.71 29.56 16.58
N PHE A 4 12.05 30.79 16.21
CA PHE A 4 11.07 31.79 15.77
C PHE A 4 10.54 31.48 14.36
N LEU A 5 11.41 31.05 13.46
CA LEU A 5 11.02 30.61 12.11
C LEU A 5 10.22 29.30 12.14
N ALA A 6 10.58 28.36 13.03
CA ALA A 6 9.83 27.13 13.21
C ALA A 6 8.39 27.39 13.72
N ASN A 7 8.18 28.42 14.55
CA ASN A 7 6.85 28.79 15.03
C ASN A 7 5.98 29.44 13.94
N ILE A 8 6.58 30.11 12.94
CA ILE A 8 5.84 30.74 11.82
C ILE A 8 5.58 29.75 10.69
N PHE A 9 6.56 28.91 10.34
CA PHE A 9 6.48 28.00 9.18
C PHE A 9 6.14 26.55 9.55
N GLY A 10 6.03 26.22 10.84
CA GLY A 10 5.86 24.86 11.33
C GLY A 10 7.14 24.01 11.19
N SER A 11 7.18 22.87 11.89
CA SER A 11 8.26 21.89 11.73
C SER A 11 8.21 21.23 10.34
N ARG A 12 9.33 20.63 9.89
CA ARG A 12 9.38 19.82 8.65
C ARG A 12 8.25 18.78 8.63
N ASN A 13 8.01 18.09 9.75
CA ASN A 13 6.96 17.09 9.88
C ASN A 13 5.55 17.70 9.72
N GLN A 14 5.29 18.87 10.30
CA GLN A 14 4.01 19.53 10.15
C GLN A 14 3.71 19.93 8.71
N ARG A 15 4.73 20.39 7.96
CA ARG A 15 4.57 20.71 6.54
C ARG A 15 4.30 19.46 5.71
N LEU A 16 5.02 18.38 5.98
CA LEU A 16 4.82 17.09 5.31
C LEU A 16 3.41 16.53 5.59
N LEU A 17 2.96 16.58 6.85
CA LEU A 17 1.61 16.16 7.23
C LEU A 17 0.52 16.99 6.54
N ARG A 18 0.71 18.30 6.38
CA ARG A 18 -0.23 19.16 5.62
C ARG A 18 -0.29 18.74 4.15
N GLN A 19 0.85 18.46 3.54
CA GLN A 19 0.90 17.96 2.15
C GLN A 19 0.16 16.63 2.01
N PHE A 20 0.42 15.68 2.90
CA PHE A 20 -0.30 14.39 2.90
C PHE A 20 -1.80 14.55 3.16
N SER A 21 -2.21 15.48 4.03
CA SER A 21 -3.63 15.76 4.26
C SER A 21 -4.35 16.21 3.00
N THR A 22 -3.71 17.01 2.15
CA THR A 22 -4.28 17.40 0.84
C THR A 22 -4.44 16.19 -0.07
N THR A 23 -3.44 15.31 -0.13
CA THR A 23 -3.52 14.05 -0.89
C THR A 23 -4.63 13.14 -0.37
N VAL A 24 -4.78 13.03 0.95
CA VAL A 24 -5.88 12.28 1.59
C VAL A 24 -7.25 12.83 1.19
N GLN A 25 -7.41 14.16 1.13
CA GLN A 25 -8.67 14.77 0.65
C GLN A 25 -8.97 14.38 -0.79
N SER A 26 -7.96 14.33 -1.66
CA SER A 26 -8.12 13.88 -3.05
C SER A 26 -8.52 12.40 -3.12
N ILE A 27 -7.93 11.54 -2.28
CA ILE A 27 -8.32 10.13 -2.16
C ILE A 27 -9.77 9.99 -1.67
N ASN A 28 -10.17 10.80 -0.67
CA ASN A 28 -11.54 10.81 -0.15
C ASN A 28 -12.56 11.24 -1.22
N HIS A 29 -12.20 12.18 -2.09
CA HIS A 29 -13.07 12.62 -3.21
C HIS A 29 -13.34 11.52 -4.23
N LEU A 30 -12.43 10.56 -4.40
CA LEU A 30 -12.61 9.42 -5.31
C LEU A 30 -13.42 8.28 -4.70
N GLU A 31 -13.72 8.30 -3.40
CA GLU A 31 -14.34 7.18 -2.70
C GLU A 31 -15.69 6.77 -3.32
N GLU A 32 -16.58 7.74 -3.58
CA GLU A 32 -17.89 7.45 -4.19
C GLU A 32 -17.75 6.80 -5.58
N SER A 33 -16.80 7.26 -6.38
CA SER A 33 -16.55 6.69 -7.70
C SER A 33 -16.00 5.27 -7.63
N MET A 34 -15.19 4.94 -6.62
CA MET A 34 -14.70 3.56 -6.39
C MET A 34 -15.81 2.65 -5.90
N ILE A 35 -16.68 3.14 -5.01
CA ILE A 35 -17.85 2.39 -4.53
C ILE A 35 -18.82 2.04 -5.68
N ALA A 36 -18.97 2.92 -6.66
CA ALA A 36 -19.85 2.73 -7.81
C ALA A 36 -19.36 1.63 -8.79
N LEU A 37 -18.08 1.26 -8.74
CA LEU A 37 -17.53 0.18 -9.57
C LEU A 37 -18.00 -1.18 -9.05
N ASN A 38 -18.31 -2.10 -9.95
CA ASN A 38 -18.46 -3.50 -9.59
C ASN A 38 -17.08 -4.15 -9.34
N ASP A 39 -17.08 -5.39 -8.83
CA ASP A 39 -15.83 -6.07 -8.45
C ASP A 39 -14.87 -6.26 -9.62
N ASP A 40 -15.38 -6.65 -10.80
CA ASP A 40 -14.55 -6.80 -12.00
C ASP A 40 -13.95 -5.46 -12.45
N GLN A 41 -14.74 -4.39 -12.39
CA GLN A 41 -14.27 -3.06 -12.76
C GLN A 41 -13.19 -2.56 -11.79
N LEU A 42 -13.36 -2.81 -10.50
CA LEU A 42 -12.38 -2.43 -9.47
C LEU A 42 -11.09 -3.23 -9.63
N ALA A 43 -11.18 -4.55 -9.81
CA ALA A 43 -10.03 -5.43 -10.05
C ALA A 43 -9.27 -5.05 -11.33
N ASN A 44 -9.98 -4.72 -12.41
CA ASN A 44 -9.39 -4.33 -13.69
C ASN A 44 -8.63 -3.00 -13.64
N LYS A 45 -8.77 -2.20 -12.57
CA LYS A 45 -7.94 -1.00 -12.35
C LYS A 45 -6.44 -1.34 -12.30
N THR A 46 -6.08 -2.52 -11.82
CA THR A 46 -4.68 -2.98 -11.84
C THR A 46 -4.10 -3.03 -13.25
N ILE A 47 -4.89 -3.54 -14.22
CA ILE A 47 -4.46 -3.60 -15.63
C ILE A 47 -4.31 -2.19 -16.21
N GLU A 48 -5.24 -1.28 -15.89
CA GLU A 48 -5.18 0.12 -16.30
C GLU A 48 -3.93 0.79 -15.74
N PHE A 49 -3.66 0.66 -14.44
CA PHE A 49 -2.50 1.27 -13.79
C PHE A 49 -1.16 0.74 -14.34
N LYS A 50 -1.04 -0.59 -14.55
CA LYS A 50 0.16 -1.18 -15.16
C LYS A 50 0.40 -0.59 -16.57
N LYS A 51 -0.63 -0.47 -17.39
CA LYS A 51 -0.52 0.16 -18.73
C LYS A 51 -0.09 1.63 -18.66
N ARG A 52 -0.63 2.40 -17.73
CA ARG A 52 -0.27 3.81 -17.53
C ARG A 52 1.18 3.93 -17.07
N PHE A 53 1.62 3.08 -16.14
CA PHE A 53 3.00 3.02 -15.70
C PHE A 53 3.96 2.64 -16.85
N ASP A 54 3.64 1.62 -17.63
CA ASP A 54 4.42 1.19 -18.80
C ASP A 54 4.49 2.30 -19.89
N SER A 55 3.49 3.17 -19.93
CA SER A 55 3.46 4.35 -20.82
C SER A 55 4.24 5.55 -20.26
N GLY A 56 4.90 5.40 -19.11
CA GLY A 56 5.78 6.41 -18.52
C GLY A 56 5.16 7.28 -17.42
N GLU A 57 3.94 6.97 -16.96
CA GLU A 57 3.35 7.66 -15.80
C GLU A 57 4.04 7.20 -14.50
N SER A 58 4.35 8.15 -13.61
CA SER A 58 5.03 7.82 -12.37
C SER A 58 4.11 7.19 -11.33
N LEU A 59 4.67 6.39 -10.40
CA LEU A 59 3.91 5.84 -9.29
C LEU A 59 3.31 6.94 -8.38
N GLU A 60 4.00 8.06 -8.24
CA GLU A 60 3.52 9.22 -7.50
C GLU A 60 2.25 9.82 -8.13
N SER A 61 2.18 9.87 -9.46
CA SER A 61 0.98 10.34 -10.17
C SER A 61 -0.21 9.39 -9.99
N LEU A 62 0.05 8.10 -9.95
CA LEU A 62 -0.96 7.05 -9.76
C LEU A 62 -1.44 6.92 -8.32
N LEU A 63 -0.67 7.42 -7.33
CA LEU A 63 -0.86 7.15 -5.90
C LEU A 63 -2.30 7.42 -5.42
N ILE A 64 -2.90 8.53 -5.80
CA ILE A 64 -4.24 8.93 -5.35
C ILE A 64 -5.29 7.90 -5.78
N GLU A 65 -5.30 7.54 -7.06
CA GLU A 65 -6.24 6.54 -7.59
C GLU A 65 -5.97 5.16 -7.02
N VAL A 66 -4.70 4.76 -6.96
CA VAL A 66 -4.25 3.48 -6.42
C VAL A 66 -4.68 3.31 -4.96
N PHE A 67 -4.43 4.30 -4.11
CA PHE A 67 -4.82 4.23 -2.70
C PHE A 67 -6.35 4.20 -2.53
N SER A 68 -7.10 4.87 -3.40
CA SER A 68 -8.57 4.80 -3.42
C SER A 68 -9.05 3.39 -3.76
N VAL A 69 -8.44 2.74 -4.76
CA VAL A 69 -8.75 1.35 -5.16
C VAL A 69 -8.42 0.36 -4.04
N VAL A 70 -7.23 0.45 -3.43
CA VAL A 70 -6.84 -0.44 -2.32
C VAL A 70 -7.75 -0.26 -1.11
N ARG A 71 -8.15 0.98 -0.79
CA ARG A 71 -9.09 1.28 0.30
C ARG A 71 -10.43 0.57 0.09
N GLU A 72 -11.00 0.67 -1.10
CA GLU A 72 -12.28 0.03 -1.43
C GLU A 72 -12.13 -1.50 -1.51
N ALA A 73 -11.06 -2.01 -2.10
CA ALA A 73 -10.77 -3.44 -2.13
C ALA A 73 -10.63 -4.03 -0.71
N SER A 74 -9.92 -3.36 0.19
CA SER A 74 -9.78 -3.76 1.59
C SER A 74 -11.12 -3.77 2.31
N LYS A 75 -11.99 -2.81 2.04
CA LYS A 75 -13.34 -2.75 2.61
C LYS A 75 -14.20 -3.92 2.13
N ARG A 76 -14.14 -4.25 0.82
CA ARG A 76 -14.92 -5.37 0.25
C ARG A 76 -14.45 -6.73 0.72
N THR A 77 -13.14 -6.94 0.76
CA THR A 77 -12.56 -8.27 1.03
C THR A 77 -12.41 -8.58 2.51
N LEU A 78 -12.05 -7.56 3.32
CA LEU A 78 -11.74 -7.72 4.75
C LEU A 78 -12.75 -7.02 5.68
N GLY A 79 -13.68 -6.23 5.16
CA GLY A 79 -14.52 -5.34 5.95
C GLY A 79 -13.74 -4.18 6.59
N MET A 80 -12.49 -3.96 6.21
CA MET A 80 -11.60 -2.97 6.80
C MET A 80 -11.34 -1.82 5.82
N ARG A 81 -11.89 -0.65 6.11
CA ARG A 81 -11.61 0.57 5.37
C ARG A 81 -10.42 1.30 6.00
N PRO A 82 -9.28 1.44 5.31
CA PRO A 82 -8.16 2.23 5.81
C PRO A 82 -8.56 3.65 6.21
N PHE A 83 -8.17 4.07 7.43
CA PHE A 83 -8.39 5.42 7.92
C PHE A 83 -7.42 6.42 7.28
N ASP A 84 -7.75 7.71 7.34
CA ASP A 84 -6.94 8.78 6.75
C ASP A 84 -5.50 8.77 7.28
N VAL A 85 -5.31 8.53 8.58
CA VAL A 85 -3.97 8.40 9.19
C VAL A 85 -3.19 7.19 8.64
N GLN A 86 -3.89 6.11 8.25
CA GLN A 86 -3.28 4.93 7.66
C GLN A 86 -2.86 5.18 6.21
N LEU A 87 -3.61 5.99 5.45
CA LEU A 87 -3.18 6.46 4.13
C LEU A 87 -1.90 7.29 4.24
N ILE A 88 -1.82 8.18 5.23
CA ILE A 88 -0.59 8.96 5.51
C ILE A 88 0.58 8.01 5.80
N GLY A 89 0.39 6.99 6.64
CA GLY A 89 1.40 5.97 6.92
C GLY A 89 1.89 5.27 5.65
N GLY A 90 0.97 4.90 4.76
CA GLY A 90 1.29 4.31 3.46
C GLY A 90 2.12 5.24 2.55
N MET A 91 1.78 6.53 2.50
CA MET A 91 2.54 7.54 1.75
C MET A 91 3.94 7.74 2.32
N VAL A 92 4.09 7.77 3.64
CA VAL A 92 5.39 7.88 4.33
C VAL A 92 6.29 6.70 3.96
N LEU A 93 5.76 5.48 3.97
CA LEU A 93 6.49 4.26 3.59
C LEU A 93 6.86 4.29 2.09
N HIS A 94 5.95 4.69 1.21
CA HIS A 94 6.23 4.79 -0.23
C HIS A 94 7.37 5.76 -0.54
N GLN A 95 7.50 6.85 0.22
CA GLN A 95 8.59 7.82 0.10
C GLN A 95 9.91 7.36 0.74
N GLY A 96 10.01 6.11 1.19
CA GLY A 96 11.21 5.58 1.83
C GLY A 96 11.50 6.14 3.23
N ASN A 97 10.48 6.69 3.89
CA ASN A 97 10.59 7.21 5.25
C ASN A 97 10.04 6.19 6.27
N ILE A 98 10.32 6.44 7.55
CA ILE A 98 9.83 5.62 8.67
C ILE A 98 8.47 6.15 9.12
N ALA A 99 7.45 5.28 9.10
CA ALA A 99 6.14 5.55 9.69
C ALA A 99 6.08 4.93 11.09
N GLU A 100 6.20 5.75 12.12
CA GLU A 100 6.01 5.31 13.50
C GLU A 100 4.52 5.17 13.81
N MET A 101 4.10 3.96 14.16
CA MET A 101 2.72 3.63 14.50
C MET A 101 2.69 2.77 15.76
N ARG A 102 1.73 3.05 16.66
CA ARG A 102 1.55 2.26 17.89
C ARG A 102 1.04 0.85 17.59
N THR A 103 1.22 -0.04 18.56
CA THR A 103 0.63 -1.38 18.49
C THR A 103 -0.90 -1.26 18.40
N GLY A 104 -1.52 -2.02 17.50
CA GLY A 104 -2.97 -1.99 17.26
C GLY A 104 -3.45 -0.96 16.22
N GLU A 105 -2.61 -0.08 15.70
CA GLU A 105 -3.00 0.94 14.72
C GLU A 105 -3.07 0.41 13.27
N GLY A 106 -2.97 -0.90 13.07
CA GLY A 106 -3.18 -1.54 11.76
C GLY A 106 -2.01 -1.45 10.80
N LYS A 107 -0.76 -1.56 11.31
CA LYS A 107 0.46 -1.54 10.48
C LYS A 107 0.42 -2.51 9.30
N THR A 108 -0.13 -3.71 9.51
CA THR A 108 -0.25 -4.74 8.46
C THR A 108 -1.14 -4.25 7.31
N LEU A 109 -2.27 -3.60 7.62
CA LEU A 109 -3.15 -3.00 6.62
C LEU A 109 -2.50 -1.79 5.93
N VAL A 110 -1.76 -0.96 6.69
CA VAL A 110 -1.02 0.18 6.11
C VAL A 110 -0.01 -0.26 5.06
N ALA A 111 0.69 -1.37 5.32
CA ALA A 111 1.69 -1.91 4.40
C ALA A 111 1.10 -2.31 3.04
N THR A 112 -0.19 -2.66 2.97
CA THR A 112 -0.84 -3.03 1.69
C THR A 112 -0.88 -1.89 0.70
N LEU A 113 -1.02 -0.66 1.15
CA LEU A 113 -1.12 0.54 0.31
C LEU A 113 0.14 0.74 -0.55
N PRO A 114 1.32 0.95 0.05
CA PRO A 114 2.55 1.11 -0.72
C PRO A 114 2.99 -0.19 -1.40
N ALA A 115 2.69 -1.36 -0.84
CA ALA A 115 3.04 -2.62 -1.47
C ALA A 115 2.30 -2.81 -2.80
N TYR A 116 1.00 -2.57 -2.83
CA TYR A 116 0.24 -2.62 -4.08
C TYR A 116 0.73 -1.55 -5.09
N LEU A 117 0.93 -0.31 -4.65
CA LEU A 117 1.42 0.75 -5.54
C LEU A 117 2.76 0.38 -6.20
N ASN A 118 3.71 -0.09 -5.40
CA ASN A 118 5.05 -0.42 -5.92
C ASN A 118 5.07 -1.70 -6.76
N SER A 119 4.13 -2.64 -6.54
CA SER A 119 4.02 -3.86 -7.35
C SER A 119 3.63 -3.60 -8.81
N LEU A 120 3.03 -2.44 -9.10
CA LEU A 120 2.68 -2.04 -10.47
C LEU A 120 3.90 -1.93 -11.38
N SER A 121 5.09 -1.76 -10.79
CA SER A 121 6.37 -1.76 -11.54
C SER A 121 6.79 -3.13 -12.08
N GLY A 122 6.13 -4.22 -11.67
CA GLY A 122 6.48 -5.60 -12.05
C GLY A 122 7.78 -6.14 -11.47
N LYS A 123 8.43 -5.40 -10.53
CA LYS A 123 9.72 -5.80 -9.94
C LYS A 123 9.59 -6.69 -8.69
N GLY A 124 8.36 -6.97 -8.25
CA GLY A 124 8.09 -7.62 -6.98
C GLY A 124 8.29 -6.69 -5.77
N VAL A 125 7.51 -6.87 -4.73
CA VAL A 125 7.60 -6.09 -3.48
C VAL A 125 7.83 -7.01 -2.32
N HIS A 126 8.85 -6.74 -1.53
CA HIS A 126 9.18 -7.52 -0.33
C HIS A 126 8.63 -6.83 0.93
N ILE A 127 7.83 -7.55 1.70
CA ILE A 127 7.36 -7.14 3.03
C ILE A 127 8.10 -7.99 4.05
N VAL A 128 9.07 -7.37 4.72
CA VAL A 128 9.93 -8.04 5.69
C VAL A 128 9.31 -7.91 7.08
N THR A 129 9.12 -9.03 7.75
CA THR A 129 8.62 -9.10 9.13
C THR A 129 9.72 -9.58 10.09
N VAL A 130 9.43 -9.58 11.40
CA VAL A 130 10.42 -9.98 12.41
C VAL A 130 10.66 -11.50 12.46
N ASN A 131 9.73 -12.30 11.93
CA ASN A 131 9.85 -13.75 11.86
C ASN A 131 8.86 -14.37 10.87
N GLU A 132 9.10 -15.64 10.51
CA GLU A 132 8.30 -16.39 9.54
C GLU A 132 6.84 -16.60 9.93
N TYR A 133 6.55 -16.68 11.23
CA TYR A 133 5.17 -16.79 11.72
C TYR A 133 4.38 -15.52 11.36
N LEU A 134 4.96 -14.36 11.60
CA LEU A 134 4.32 -13.09 11.24
C LEU A 134 4.24 -12.89 9.73
N ALA A 135 5.27 -13.32 8.99
CA ALA A 135 5.24 -13.29 7.53
C ALA A 135 4.05 -14.08 6.98
N GLN A 136 3.86 -15.31 7.47
CA GLN A 136 2.74 -16.14 7.05
C GLN A 136 1.39 -15.56 7.48
N ARG A 137 1.27 -15.18 8.75
CA ARG A 137 0.04 -14.61 9.30
C ARG A 137 -0.40 -13.36 8.53
N ASP A 138 0.53 -12.44 8.30
CA ASP A 138 0.24 -11.17 7.64
C ASP A 138 -0.05 -11.37 6.15
N ALA A 139 0.67 -12.30 5.50
CA ALA A 139 0.37 -12.71 4.14
C ALA A 139 -1.05 -13.28 4.03
N ASP A 140 -1.40 -14.28 4.85
CA ASP A 140 -2.72 -14.93 4.80
C ASP A 140 -3.84 -13.93 5.07
N TRP A 141 -3.61 -12.97 5.95
CA TRP A 141 -4.60 -11.96 6.28
C TRP A 141 -4.81 -10.94 5.17
N MET A 142 -3.74 -10.46 4.52
CA MET A 142 -3.82 -9.43 3.49
C MET A 142 -3.99 -9.99 2.07
N LYS A 143 -3.72 -11.28 1.87
CA LYS A 143 -3.86 -11.98 0.59
C LYS A 143 -5.18 -11.73 -0.13
N PRO A 144 -6.36 -11.75 0.54
CA PRO A 144 -7.62 -11.47 -0.13
C PRO A 144 -7.67 -10.12 -0.85
N VAL A 145 -7.01 -9.08 -0.32
CA VAL A 145 -6.95 -7.75 -0.95
C VAL A 145 -6.14 -7.80 -2.24
N TYR A 146 -4.96 -8.42 -2.17
CA TYR A 146 -4.05 -8.50 -3.31
C TYR A 146 -4.62 -9.37 -4.43
N GLU A 147 -5.16 -10.55 -4.08
CA GLU A 147 -5.76 -11.47 -5.05
C GLU A 147 -7.01 -10.91 -5.70
N PHE A 148 -7.85 -10.19 -4.94
CA PHE A 148 -9.00 -9.46 -5.49
C PHE A 148 -8.55 -8.46 -6.57
N LEU A 149 -7.39 -7.83 -6.38
CA LEU A 149 -6.80 -6.89 -7.33
C LEU A 149 -5.90 -7.58 -8.38
N GLY A 150 -5.90 -8.90 -8.46
CA GLY A 150 -5.21 -9.68 -9.49
C GLY A 150 -3.70 -9.83 -9.27
N LEU A 151 -3.20 -9.64 -8.04
CA LEU A 151 -1.80 -9.84 -7.68
C LEU A 151 -1.56 -11.19 -7.00
N LYS A 152 -0.38 -11.77 -7.23
CA LYS A 152 0.08 -12.99 -6.56
C LYS A 152 0.82 -12.66 -5.27
N VAL A 153 0.56 -13.46 -4.22
CA VAL A 153 1.23 -13.34 -2.92
C VAL A 153 2.02 -14.60 -2.64
N GLY A 154 3.30 -14.45 -2.36
CA GLY A 154 4.21 -15.51 -1.94
C GLY A 154 4.69 -15.30 -0.51
N VAL A 155 5.11 -16.37 0.15
CA VAL A 155 5.77 -16.35 1.46
C VAL A 155 7.05 -17.15 1.37
N ALA A 156 8.19 -16.52 1.65
CA ALA A 156 9.46 -17.20 1.70
C ALA A 156 9.82 -17.52 3.15
N LYS A 157 10.16 -18.80 3.40
CA LYS A 157 10.45 -19.34 4.74
C LYS A 157 11.72 -20.18 4.75
N SER A 158 12.26 -20.40 5.94
CA SER A 158 13.30 -21.42 6.15
C SER A 158 12.75 -22.81 5.83
N GLY A 159 13.63 -23.70 5.40
CA GLY A 159 13.26 -25.08 5.12
C GLY A 159 12.54 -25.34 3.80
N GLN A 160 12.12 -24.31 3.07
CA GLN A 160 11.61 -24.47 1.71
C GLN A 160 12.71 -24.94 0.76
N SER A 161 12.34 -25.79 -0.20
CA SER A 161 13.19 -26.20 -1.32
C SER A 161 13.55 -24.98 -2.20
N HIS A 162 14.53 -25.17 -3.09
CA HIS A 162 14.91 -24.13 -4.05
C HIS A 162 13.74 -23.72 -4.96
N ASP A 163 12.96 -24.69 -5.41
CA ASP A 163 11.84 -24.46 -6.32
C ASP A 163 10.68 -23.71 -5.61
N GLU A 164 10.33 -24.10 -4.38
CA GLU A 164 9.33 -23.40 -3.57
C GLU A 164 9.74 -21.94 -3.29
N LYS A 165 11.02 -21.70 -2.97
CA LYS A 165 11.53 -20.32 -2.81
C LYS A 165 11.46 -19.56 -4.11
N LYS A 166 11.84 -20.15 -5.22
CA LYS A 166 11.77 -19.52 -6.53
C LYS A 166 10.33 -19.15 -6.89
N GLU A 167 9.37 -20.02 -6.61
CA GLU A 167 7.95 -19.74 -6.81
C GLU A 167 7.50 -18.57 -5.91
N ALA A 168 7.83 -18.58 -4.62
CA ALA A 168 7.50 -17.48 -3.71
C ALA A 168 8.06 -16.14 -4.21
N TYR A 169 9.33 -16.11 -4.63
CA TYR A 169 9.98 -14.90 -5.15
C TYR A 169 9.50 -14.48 -6.55
N SER A 170 8.76 -15.32 -7.27
CA SER A 170 8.13 -14.94 -8.55
C SER A 170 6.79 -14.23 -8.38
N SER A 171 6.30 -14.08 -7.15
CA SER A 171 5.05 -13.39 -6.83
C SER A 171 5.19 -11.87 -6.92
N ASP A 172 4.05 -11.17 -7.07
CA ASP A 172 4.03 -9.69 -7.07
C ASP A 172 4.34 -9.12 -5.68
N ILE A 173 3.86 -9.79 -4.62
CA ILE A 173 4.08 -9.43 -3.21
C ILE A 173 4.69 -10.63 -2.49
N ILE A 174 5.81 -10.43 -1.83
CA ILE A 174 6.55 -11.47 -1.12
C ILE A 174 6.67 -11.10 0.35
N TYR A 175 6.16 -11.95 1.24
CA TYR A 175 6.36 -11.84 2.68
C TYR A 175 7.56 -12.67 3.12
N LEU A 176 8.41 -12.09 3.99
CA LEU A 176 9.67 -12.64 4.47
C LEU A 176 9.75 -12.58 6.00
#